data_f023b375a45c049282ccaaa8d5d96b61
#
_entry.id   f023b375a45c049282ccaaa8d5d96b61
#
_cell.length_a   1.000
_cell.length_b   1.000
_cell.length_c   1.000
_cell.angle_alpha   90.00
_cell.angle_beta   90.00
_cell.angle_gamma   90.00
#
_symmetry.space_group_name_H-M   'P 1'
#
loop_
_entity.id
_entity.type
_entity.pdbx_description
1 polymer ?
#
loop_
_entity_poly.entity_id
_entity_poly.type
_entity_poly.pdbx_seq_one_letter_code
_entity_poly.pdbx_strand_id
1 'polypeptide(L)'
;PEELHDANRIMVDGKGSYAKTVQGVKKLLEAEKRWKKESKISFNMVVSGPDYKNKYNRIQEFLDNAEWIPDNIGVLTSSVDRGPEDSEYYLPQSKEEFRYVKSAYDPLDDWVNHYREEHAEREKSLFSDSVIDKGLSIIHQRLLSDKPVKNYGMNGCCVPGERRIYVTVSGEFLLCEKVGNIPSIGNVNEGFYKERIRKLYVDSFIQEAKKYCGECWAVNLCSMCYVNCFDQNGTHFAYRHNSCRSERIYLENNLVRYHTILEENPERLL
;
A
#
# COMPACT_ATOMS: atom_id res chain seq x y z
N PRO A 1 6.77 9.93 -15.55
CA PRO A 1 7.18 10.20 -16.94
C PRO A 1 6.23 9.53 -17.94
N GLU A 2 6.06 10.13 -19.12
CA GLU A 2 5.13 9.69 -20.17
C GLU A 2 5.34 8.25 -20.58
N GLU A 3 6.56 7.86 -20.85
CA GLU A 3 6.90 6.52 -21.31
C GLU A 3 6.62 5.43 -20.26
N LEU A 4 6.78 5.72 -18.97
CA LEU A 4 6.42 4.77 -17.90
C LEU A 4 4.89 4.67 -17.72
N HIS A 5 4.19 5.78 -17.90
CA HIS A 5 2.75 5.83 -17.83
C HIS A 5 2.12 5.09 -19.02
N ASP A 6 2.52 5.43 -20.24
CA ASP A 6 1.91 4.95 -21.46
C ASP A 6 2.26 3.49 -21.78
N ALA A 7 3.35 2.96 -21.21
CA ALA A 7 3.64 1.53 -21.26
C ALA A 7 2.54 0.65 -20.61
N ASN A 8 1.76 1.22 -19.68
CA ASN A 8 0.76 0.47 -18.91
C ASN A 8 -0.65 1.06 -19.00
N ARG A 9 -0.81 2.27 -19.53
CA ARG A 9 -2.09 2.99 -19.58
C ARG A 9 -2.37 3.49 -20.99
N ILE A 10 -2.97 2.62 -21.77
CA ILE A 10 -3.36 2.89 -23.16
C ILE A 10 -4.86 3.21 -23.25
N MET A 11 -5.22 4.03 -24.20
CA MET A 11 -6.60 4.30 -24.58
C MET A 11 -7.14 3.19 -25.49
N VAL A 12 -8.45 3.21 -25.73
CA VAL A 12 -9.13 2.24 -26.62
C VAL A 12 -8.55 2.23 -28.03
N ASP A 13 -8.03 3.36 -28.51
CA ASP A 13 -7.35 3.50 -29.80
C ASP A 13 -5.89 3.03 -29.82
N GLY A 14 -5.42 2.46 -28.71
CA GLY A 14 -4.06 1.95 -28.56
C GLY A 14 -2.99 3.01 -28.24
N LYS A 15 -3.35 4.28 -28.17
CA LYS A 15 -2.42 5.36 -27.82
C LYS A 15 -2.27 5.52 -26.31
N GLY A 16 -1.12 6.07 -25.89
CA GLY A 16 -0.91 6.42 -24.48
C GLY A 16 -1.92 7.45 -23.98
N SER A 17 -2.22 7.40 -22.68
CA SER A 17 -3.20 8.29 -22.06
C SER A 17 -2.56 9.43 -21.25
N TYR A 18 -1.22 9.50 -21.17
CA TYR A 18 -0.47 10.47 -20.37
C TYR A 18 -0.88 11.92 -20.66
N ALA A 19 -0.85 12.33 -21.92
CA ALA A 19 -1.15 13.70 -22.29
C ALA A 19 -2.55 14.16 -21.85
N LYS A 20 -3.56 13.27 -21.96
CA LYS A 20 -4.93 13.55 -21.47
C LYS A 20 -5.00 13.62 -19.94
N THR A 21 -4.26 12.74 -19.27
CA THR A 21 -4.20 12.72 -17.81
C THR A 21 -3.60 14.02 -17.29
N VAL A 22 -2.44 14.45 -17.83
CA VAL A 22 -1.78 15.71 -17.46
C VAL A 22 -2.67 16.92 -17.77
N GLN A 23 -3.33 16.94 -18.91
CA GLN A 23 -4.29 18.00 -19.24
C GLN A 23 -5.44 18.09 -18.22
N GLY A 24 -5.96 16.93 -17.79
CA GLY A 24 -6.99 16.87 -16.75
C GLY A 24 -6.51 17.44 -15.42
N VAL A 25 -5.31 17.05 -14.98
CA VAL A 25 -4.71 17.57 -13.73
C VAL A 25 -4.49 19.08 -13.81
N LYS A 26 -3.92 19.59 -14.89
CA LYS A 26 -3.71 21.04 -15.07
C LYS A 26 -5.03 21.82 -14.99
N LYS A 27 -6.10 21.31 -15.59
CA LYS A 27 -7.45 21.93 -15.48
C LYS A 27 -7.98 21.94 -14.04
N LEU A 28 -7.72 20.87 -13.27
CA LEU A 28 -8.10 20.84 -11.86
C LEU A 28 -7.31 21.87 -11.04
N LEU A 29 -6.01 21.97 -11.24
CA LEU A 29 -5.16 22.98 -10.58
C LEU A 29 -5.57 24.42 -10.94
N GLU A 30 -5.92 24.66 -12.19
CA GLU A 30 -6.46 25.96 -12.62
C GLU A 30 -7.82 26.28 -11.95
N ALA A 31 -8.69 25.25 -11.82
CA ALA A 31 -9.97 25.42 -11.13
C ALA A 31 -9.78 25.72 -9.64
N GLU A 32 -8.83 25.08 -8.96
CA GLU A 32 -8.46 25.41 -7.57
C GLU A 32 -8.09 26.88 -7.41
N LYS A 33 -7.15 27.35 -8.24
CA LYS A 33 -6.73 28.75 -8.26
C LYS A 33 -7.91 29.70 -8.49
N ARG A 34 -8.77 29.38 -9.47
CA ARG A 34 -9.94 30.21 -9.84
C ARG A 34 -10.96 30.30 -8.72
N TRP A 35 -11.26 29.18 -8.05
CA TRP A 35 -12.31 29.11 -7.03
C TRP A 35 -11.77 29.35 -5.61
N LYS A 36 -10.45 29.57 -5.45
CA LYS A 36 -9.78 29.75 -4.15
C LYS A 36 -10.15 28.64 -3.16
N LYS A 37 -10.25 27.41 -3.66
CA LYS A 37 -10.53 26.22 -2.85
C LYS A 37 -9.35 25.29 -2.97
N GLU A 38 -8.81 24.86 -1.83
CA GLU A 38 -7.85 23.79 -1.79
C GLU A 38 -8.59 22.46 -2.02
N SER A 39 -8.26 21.76 -3.10
CA SER A 39 -8.63 20.37 -3.26
C SER A 39 -7.45 19.51 -2.83
N LYS A 40 -7.74 18.29 -2.36
CA LYS A 40 -6.69 17.32 -2.04
C LYS A 40 -6.37 16.49 -3.27
N ILE A 41 -5.69 17.11 -4.25
CA ILE A 41 -5.18 16.37 -5.40
C ILE A 41 -3.99 15.54 -4.93
N SER A 42 -3.97 14.28 -5.30
CA SER A 42 -2.83 13.40 -5.06
C SER A 42 -2.57 12.51 -6.27
N PHE A 43 -1.30 12.16 -6.47
CA PHE A 43 -0.89 11.21 -7.48
C PHE A 43 -0.69 9.84 -6.85
N ASN A 44 -1.31 8.82 -7.42
CA ASN A 44 -1.00 7.44 -7.09
C ASN A 44 -0.21 6.81 -8.23
N MET A 45 1.07 6.55 -7.97
CA MET A 45 2.00 5.96 -8.92
C MET A 45 2.11 4.48 -8.67
N VAL A 46 1.70 3.67 -9.66
CA VAL A 46 1.83 2.22 -9.59
C VAL A 46 3.14 1.82 -10.24
N VAL A 47 4.09 1.32 -9.44
CA VAL A 47 5.39 0.86 -9.93
C VAL A 47 5.40 -0.67 -9.92
N SER A 48 5.71 -1.28 -11.05
CA SER A 48 5.67 -2.74 -11.22
C SER A 48 6.82 -3.27 -12.07
N GLY A 49 7.05 -4.58 -11.96
CA GLY A 49 8.01 -5.34 -12.77
C GLY A 49 9.46 -5.15 -12.37
N PRO A 50 10.41 -5.73 -13.12
CA PRO A 50 11.83 -5.61 -12.86
C PRO A 50 12.30 -4.16 -13.04
N ASP A 51 13.53 -3.90 -12.59
CA ASP A 51 14.18 -2.60 -12.76
C ASP A 51 13.58 -1.46 -11.92
N TYR A 52 13.23 -1.77 -10.67
CA TYR A 52 12.66 -0.80 -9.74
C TYR A 52 13.53 0.46 -9.58
N LYS A 53 14.84 0.29 -9.35
CA LYS A 53 15.75 1.42 -9.11
C LYS A 53 15.69 2.46 -10.23
N ASN A 54 15.78 2.02 -11.48
CA ASN A 54 15.72 2.91 -12.63
C ASN A 54 14.34 3.61 -12.74
N LYS A 55 13.25 2.86 -12.55
CA LYS A 55 11.90 3.45 -12.55
C LYS A 55 11.71 4.48 -11.46
N TYR A 56 12.18 4.21 -10.26
CA TYR A 56 12.10 5.14 -9.16
C TYR A 56 12.92 6.40 -9.44
N ASN A 57 14.16 6.28 -9.91
CA ASN A 57 15.00 7.43 -10.25
C ASN A 57 14.36 8.30 -11.34
N ARG A 58 13.79 7.69 -12.37
CA ARG A 58 13.10 8.43 -13.46
C ARG A 58 11.82 9.12 -12.99
N ILE A 59 11.10 8.56 -12.04
CA ILE A 59 9.92 9.19 -11.43
C ILE A 59 10.38 10.37 -10.56
N GLN A 60 11.43 10.19 -9.78
CA GLN A 60 12.02 11.24 -8.95
C GLN A 60 12.45 12.43 -9.81
N GLU A 61 13.28 12.17 -10.82
CA GLU A 61 13.75 13.20 -11.76
C GLU A 61 12.59 13.93 -12.45
N PHE A 62 11.54 13.21 -12.84
CA PHE A 62 10.36 13.82 -13.43
C PHE A 62 9.66 14.77 -12.48
N LEU A 63 9.45 14.37 -11.22
CA LEU A 63 8.76 15.20 -10.23
C LEU A 63 9.60 16.41 -9.82
N ASP A 64 10.90 16.25 -9.68
CA ASP A 64 11.82 17.34 -9.34
C ASP A 64 11.92 18.41 -10.45
N ASN A 65 11.69 18.03 -11.71
CA ASN A 65 11.73 18.93 -12.87
C ASN A 65 10.34 19.40 -13.36
N ALA A 66 9.26 18.93 -12.76
CA ALA A 66 7.91 19.24 -13.21
C ALA A 66 7.35 20.52 -12.56
N GLU A 67 7.84 21.70 -12.98
CA GLU A 67 7.46 23.03 -12.46
C GLU A 67 5.93 23.28 -12.37
N TRP A 68 5.13 22.54 -13.13
CA TRP A 68 3.68 22.67 -13.12
C TRP A 68 2.99 21.92 -11.96
N ILE A 69 3.73 21.08 -11.24
CA ILE A 69 3.24 20.32 -10.08
C ILE A 69 3.49 21.16 -8.82
N PRO A 70 2.46 21.51 -8.06
CA PRO A 70 2.64 22.24 -6.81
C PRO A 70 3.33 21.40 -5.73
N ASP A 71 4.10 22.04 -4.86
CA ASP A 71 4.83 21.38 -3.76
C ASP A 71 3.93 20.71 -2.72
N ASN A 72 2.65 21.13 -2.64
CA ASN A 72 1.66 20.58 -1.70
C ASN A 72 0.89 19.37 -2.25
N ILE A 73 1.25 18.88 -3.43
CA ILE A 73 0.60 17.68 -3.99
C ILE A 73 1.02 16.43 -3.19
N GLY A 74 0.04 15.63 -2.83
CA GLY A 74 0.31 14.31 -2.23
C GLY A 74 0.78 13.31 -3.27
N VAL A 75 1.86 12.60 -2.99
CA VAL A 75 2.34 11.50 -3.83
C VAL A 75 2.22 10.19 -3.06
N LEU A 76 1.61 9.20 -3.68
CA LEU A 76 1.48 7.85 -3.14
C LEU A 76 2.09 6.85 -4.13
N THR A 77 2.82 5.89 -3.61
CA THR A 77 3.30 4.76 -4.39
C THR A 77 2.60 3.48 -4.02
N SER A 78 2.33 2.66 -5.01
CA SER A 78 1.80 1.31 -4.83
C SER A 78 2.42 0.35 -5.84
N SER A 79 2.50 -0.92 -5.46
CA SER A 79 2.84 -2.00 -6.39
C SER A 79 1.59 -2.52 -7.08
N VAL A 80 1.76 -3.20 -8.21
CA VAL A 80 0.67 -3.95 -8.83
C VAL A 80 0.28 -5.10 -7.89
N ASP A 81 -0.99 -5.12 -7.53
CA ASP A 81 -1.59 -6.27 -6.88
C ASP A 81 -2.14 -7.18 -7.98
N ARG A 82 -1.56 -8.37 -8.12
CA ARG A 82 -1.98 -9.36 -9.13
C ARG A 82 -3.17 -10.19 -8.66
N GLY A 83 -3.61 -9.96 -7.43
CA GLY A 83 -4.65 -10.77 -6.82
C GLY A 83 -4.21 -12.21 -6.53
N PRO A 84 -5.09 -13.00 -5.92
CA PRO A 84 -4.78 -14.38 -5.58
C PRO A 84 -4.73 -15.33 -6.78
N GLU A 85 -5.40 -15.01 -7.87
CA GLU A 85 -5.54 -15.90 -9.03
C GLU A 85 -4.25 -16.08 -9.82
N ASP A 86 -3.34 -15.10 -9.78
CA ASP A 86 -2.05 -15.12 -10.49
C ASP A 86 -0.87 -15.57 -9.61
N SER A 87 -1.10 -15.90 -8.35
CA SER A 87 -0.04 -16.32 -7.45
C SER A 87 0.16 -17.82 -7.50
N GLU A 88 1.37 -18.27 -7.83
CA GLU A 88 1.78 -19.64 -7.49
C GLU A 88 1.69 -19.83 -5.99
N TYR A 89 0.94 -20.84 -5.55
CA TYR A 89 0.76 -21.12 -4.15
C TYR A 89 2.05 -21.60 -3.53
N TYR A 90 2.64 -20.78 -2.70
CA TYR A 90 3.72 -21.19 -1.83
C TYR A 90 3.19 -21.32 -0.41
N LEU A 91 2.97 -22.57 0.01
CA LEU A 91 2.75 -22.88 1.41
C LEU A 91 4.09 -23.23 2.04
N PRO A 92 4.58 -22.47 3.01
CA PRO A 92 5.79 -22.83 3.73
C PRO A 92 5.63 -24.21 4.35
N GLN A 93 6.57 -25.09 4.07
CA GLN A 93 6.52 -26.49 4.55
C GLN A 93 7.12 -26.66 5.94
N SER A 94 7.82 -25.63 6.44
CA SER A 94 8.44 -25.66 7.78
C SER A 94 8.43 -24.29 8.46
N LYS A 95 8.58 -24.28 9.79
CA LYS A 95 8.77 -23.04 10.56
C LYS A 95 10.02 -22.27 10.14
N GLU A 96 11.05 -22.94 9.64
CA GLU A 96 12.29 -22.34 9.17
C GLU A 96 12.08 -21.53 7.89
N GLU A 97 11.15 -21.92 7.04
CA GLU A 97 10.80 -21.15 5.83
C GLU A 97 10.07 -19.85 6.14
N PHE A 98 9.49 -19.72 7.34
CA PHE A 98 8.99 -18.44 7.84
C PHE A 98 10.10 -17.52 8.35
N ARG A 99 11.34 -18.05 8.53
CA ARG A 99 12.43 -17.19 8.97
C ARG A 99 12.78 -16.19 7.91
N TYR A 100 13.06 -15.01 8.39
CA TYR A 100 13.48 -13.90 7.59
C TYR A 100 14.74 -14.22 6.79
N VAL A 101 14.71 -13.94 5.50
CA VAL A 101 15.88 -13.89 4.65
C VAL A 101 16.08 -12.43 4.26
N LYS A 102 17.12 -11.82 4.80
CA LYS A 102 17.46 -10.43 4.49
C LYS A 102 17.67 -10.28 2.99
N SER A 103 17.02 -9.31 2.39
CA SER A 103 17.36 -8.90 1.04
C SER A 103 18.77 -8.31 1.06
N ALA A 104 19.63 -8.78 0.16
CA ALA A 104 20.99 -8.27 0.07
C ALA A 104 21.04 -6.79 -0.38
N TYR A 105 19.97 -6.31 -0.98
CA TYR A 105 19.86 -4.96 -1.52
C TYR A 105 18.38 -4.50 -1.58
N ASP A 106 18.11 -3.31 -1.06
CA ASP A 106 16.86 -2.60 -1.26
C ASP A 106 17.14 -1.30 -2.02
N PRO A 107 16.49 -1.04 -3.16
CA PRO A 107 16.68 0.20 -3.92
C PRO A 107 16.47 1.47 -3.11
N LEU A 108 15.73 1.40 -2.02
CA LEU A 108 15.50 2.53 -1.12
C LEU A 108 16.69 2.83 -0.21
N ASP A 109 17.67 1.93 -0.07
CA ASP A 109 18.82 2.15 0.83
C ASP A 109 19.67 3.34 0.36
N ASP A 110 19.86 3.51 -0.94
CA ASP A 110 20.58 4.67 -1.47
C ASP A 110 19.85 5.98 -1.11
N TRP A 111 18.53 5.98 -1.17
CA TRP A 111 17.72 7.16 -0.80
C TRP A 111 17.70 7.41 0.70
N VAL A 112 17.65 6.33 1.50
CA VAL A 112 17.73 6.47 2.95
C VAL A 112 19.07 7.03 3.38
N ASN A 113 20.18 6.60 2.76
CA ASN A 113 21.49 7.16 3.02
C ASN A 113 21.53 8.66 2.69
N HIS A 114 21.02 9.03 1.52
CA HIS A 114 20.90 10.44 1.14
C HIS A 114 20.00 11.24 2.11
N TYR A 115 18.90 10.65 2.55
CA TYR A 115 17.97 11.23 3.54
C TYR A 115 18.63 11.45 4.90
N ARG A 116 19.59 10.59 5.30
CA ARG A 116 20.37 10.70 6.54
C ARG A 116 21.47 11.74 6.46
N GLU A 117 22.19 11.79 5.34
CA GLU A 117 23.36 12.65 5.14
C GLU A 117 23.00 14.13 4.96
N GLU A 118 21.81 14.44 4.52
CA GLU A 118 21.36 15.80 4.31
C GLU A 118 20.83 16.44 5.60
N HIS A 119 21.30 17.66 5.88
CA HIS A 119 20.85 18.46 6.99
C HIS A 119 19.36 18.83 6.89
N ALA A 120 18.75 19.21 8.02
CA ALA A 120 17.32 19.56 8.15
C ALA A 120 16.84 20.66 7.17
N GLU A 121 17.75 21.40 6.54
CA GLU A 121 17.45 22.48 5.57
C GLU A 121 17.21 21.98 4.13
N ARG A 122 17.27 20.67 3.88
CA ARG A 122 17.04 20.14 2.56
C ARG A 122 15.62 20.42 2.07
N GLU A 123 15.50 20.83 0.79
CA GLU A 123 14.22 20.81 0.09
C GLU A 123 13.66 19.39 0.07
N LYS A 124 12.41 19.24 0.53
CA LYS A 124 11.72 17.94 0.53
C LYS A 124 11.50 17.47 -0.91
N SER A 125 11.94 16.27 -1.20
CA SER A 125 11.59 15.62 -2.45
C SER A 125 10.20 14.97 -2.35
N LEU A 126 9.27 15.36 -3.23
CA LEU A 126 7.90 14.86 -3.24
C LEU A 126 7.81 13.34 -3.33
N PHE A 127 8.73 12.72 -4.06
CA PHE A 127 8.65 11.30 -4.34
C PHE A 127 9.43 10.45 -3.34
N SER A 128 10.73 10.69 -3.18
CA SER A 128 11.56 9.89 -2.26
C SER A 128 11.06 9.98 -0.83
N ASP A 129 10.73 11.20 -0.37
CA ASP A 129 10.20 11.39 0.98
C ASP A 129 8.87 10.66 1.16
N SER A 130 7.95 10.70 0.18
CA SER A 130 6.68 9.99 0.27
C SER A 130 6.83 8.46 0.36
N VAL A 131 7.83 7.90 -0.31
CA VAL A 131 8.11 6.45 -0.27
C VAL A 131 8.69 6.06 1.08
N ILE A 132 9.64 6.83 1.59
CA ILE A 132 10.29 6.60 2.87
C ILE A 132 9.30 6.84 4.02
N ASP A 133 8.62 7.97 4.02
CA ASP A 133 7.68 8.37 5.07
C ASP A 133 6.55 7.38 5.26
N LYS A 134 6.06 6.77 4.17
CA LYS A 134 5.02 5.73 4.26
C LYS A 134 5.46 4.54 5.11
N GLY A 135 6.70 4.08 4.95
CA GLY A 135 7.25 2.97 5.72
C GLY A 135 7.56 3.35 7.17
N LEU A 136 8.11 4.54 7.36
CA LEU A 136 8.50 5.05 8.68
C LEU A 136 7.29 5.43 9.53
N SER A 137 6.24 6.02 8.95
CA SER A 137 5.05 6.46 9.67
C SER A 137 4.29 5.30 10.32
N ILE A 138 4.25 4.13 9.69
CA ILE A 138 3.65 2.92 10.29
C ILE A 138 4.35 2.57 11.60
N ILE A 139 5.68 2.71 11.64
CA ILE A 139 6.48 2.39 12.81
C ILE A 139 6.37 3.52 13.84
N HIS A 140 6.48 4.77 13.40
CA HIS A 140 6.43 5.95 14.27
C HIS A 140 5.09 6.10 14.99
N GLN A 141 3.99 5.87 14.28
CA GLN A 141 2.62 6.00 14.81
C GLN A 141 2.08 4.73 15.47
N ARG A 142 2.91 3.69 15.63
CA ARG A 142 2.47 2.46 16.30
C ARG A 142 2.03 2.75 17.73
N LEU A 143 1.02 2.04 18.17
CA LEU A 143 0.62 2.08 19.57
C LEU A 143 1.74 1.49 20.43
N LEU A 144 2.20 2.26 21.40
CA LEU A 144 3.13 1.80 22.43
C LEU A 144 2.30 1.33 23.61
N SER A 145 2.51 0.08 24.03
CA SER A 145 1.89 -0.48 25.24
C SER A 145 2.92 -1.29 25.99
N ASP A 146 3.01 -1.03 27.28
CA ASP A 146 3.80 -1.79 28.25
C ASP A 146 3.10 -3.06 28.73
N LYS A 147 1.84 -3.25 28.33
CA LYS A 147 1.03 -4.41 28.70
C LYS A 147 0.74 -5.29 27.49
N PRO A 148 0.94 -6.61 27.60
CA PRO A 148 0.55 -7.53 26.55
C PRO A 148 -0.94 -7.40 26.25
N VAL A 149 -1.29 -7.33 24.96
CA VAL A 149 -2.69 -7.29 24.52
C VAL A 149 -3.26 -8.71 24.54
N LYS A 150 -4.36 -8.92 25.26
CA LYS A 150 -5.02 -10.22 25.32
C LYS A 150 -5.69 -10.63 24.01
N ASN A 151 -6.16 -9.65 23.24
CA ASN A 151 -6.85 -9.85 21.98
C ASN A 151 -6.22 -8.95 20.93
N TYR A 152 -5.76 -9.54 19.83
CA TYR A 152 -5.29 -8.80 18.66
C TYR A 152 -6.47 -8.51 17.75
N GLY A 153 -6.59 -7.27 17.33
CA GLY A 153 -7.53 -6.88 16.29
C GLY A 153 -7.15 -7.45 14.92
N MET A 154 -7.98 -7.17 13.94
CA MET A 154 -7.70 -7.52 12.53
C MET A 154 -6.75 -6.47 11.94
N ASN A 155 -5.46 -6.58 12.24
CA ASN A 155 -4.47 -5.61 11.77
C ASN A 155 -4.46 -5.53 10.24
N GLY A 156 -4.42 -4.30 9.72
CA GLY A 156 -4.36 -4.00 8.31
C GLY A 156 -5.65 -4.23 7.52
N CYS A 157 -6.68 -4.81 8.12
CA CYS A 157 -7.94 -5.08 7.44
C CYS A 157 -8.97 -3.98 7.70
N CYS A 158 -9.66 -3.55 6.64
CA CYS A 158 -10.82 -2.67 6.77
C CYS A 158 -11.99 -3.47 7.35
N VAL A 159 -12.76 -2.88 8.27
CA VAL A 159 -14.02 -3.47 8.70
C VAL A 159 -14.99 -3.45 7.52
N PRO A 160 -15.56 -4.62 7.13
CA PRO A 160 -16.45 -4.71 5.98
C PRO A 160 -17.66 -3.78 6.10
N GLY A 161 -17.86 -2.93 5.08
CA GLY A 161 -18.97 -2.00 5.02
C GLY A 161 -18.81 -0.70 5.85
N GLU A 162 -17.72 -0.54 6.62
CA GLU A 162 -17.52 0.65 7.44
C GLU A 162 -16.71 1.72 6.71
N ARG A 163 -15.55 1.36 6.17
CA ARG A 163 -14.64 2.34 5.57
C ARG A 163 -14.91 2.59 4.09
N ARG A 164 -15.19 1.53 3.34
CA ARG A 164 -15.41 1.56 1.89
C ARG A 164 -16.48 0.55 1.51
N ILE A 165 -17.18 0.88 0.44
CA ILE A 165 -18.10 -0.01 -0.24
C ILE A 165 -17.86 0.23 -1.73
N TYR A 166 -17.62 -0.85 -2.46
CA TYR A 166 -17.61 -0.82 -3.92
C TYR A 166 -18.88 -1.48 -4.44
N VAL A 167 -19.65 -0.74 -5.23
CA VAL A 167 -20.88 -1.23 -5.84
C VAL A 167 -20.58 -1.65 -7.27
N THR A 168 -20.78 -2.92 -7.57
CA THR A 168 -20.58 -3.46 -8.90
C THR A 168 -21.70 -3.02 -9.86
N VAL A 169 -21.53 -3.21 -11.15
CA VAL A 169 -22.58 -2.93 -12.15
C VAL A 169 -23.82 -3.79 -11.97
N SER A 170 -23.70 -4.96 -11.32
CA SER A 170 -24.82 -5.83 -10.94
C SER A 170 -25.49 -5.42 -9.62
N GLY A 171 -25.00 -4.37 -8.96
CA GLY A 171 -25.54 -3.90 -7.68
C GLY A 171 -25.02 -4.63 -6.45
N GLU A 172 -24.04 -5.52 -6.59
CA GLU A 172 -23.43 -6.21 -5.45
C GLU A 172 -22.46 -5.27 -4.69
N PHE A 173 -22.42 -5.39 -3.37
CA PHE A 173 -21.49 -4.67 -2.51
C PHE A 173 -20.26 -5.51 -2.24
N LEU A 174 -19.09 -4.98 -2.56
CA LEU A 174 -17.79 -5.55 -2.21
C LEU A 174 -17.07 -4.66 -1.19
N LEU A 175 -16.03 -5.19 -0.55
CA LEU A 175 -15.24 -4.47 0.47
C LEU A 175 -14.58 -3.20 -0.06
N CYS A 176 -14.06 -3.25 -1.27
CA CYS A 176 -13.46 -2.13 -1.99
C CYS A 176 -13.25 -2.50 -3.47
N GLU A 177 -12.77 -1.54 -4.24
CA GLU A 177 -12.46 -1.67 -5.66
C GLU A 177 -11.27 -2.59 -5.98
N LYS A 178 -10.48 -2.95 -4.97
CA LYS A 178 -9.26 -3.78 -5.14
C LYS A 178 -9.50 -5.27 -4.98
N VAL A 179 -10.62 -5.63 -4.38
CA VAL A 179 -10.97 -7.04 -4.23
C VAL A 179 -11.53 -7.58 -5.53
N GLY A 180 -11.06 -8.75 -5.91
CA GLY A 180 -11.54 -9.43 -7.10
C GLY A 180 -12.87 -10.16 -6.86
N ASN A 181 -12.98 -11.37 -7.38
CA ASN A 181 -14.16 -12.21 -7.23
C ASN A 181 -14.20 -12.83 -5.82
N ILE A 182 -14.84 -12.12 -4.89
CA ILE A 182 -15.01 -12.53 -3.50
C ILE A 182 -16.52 -12.51 -3.12
N PRO A 183 -16.94 -13.19 -2.05
CA PRO A 183 -18.34 -13.14 -1.62
C PRO A 183 -18.80 -11.71 -1.31
N SER A 184 -19.90 -11.27 -1.91
CA SER A 184 -20.48 -9.95 -1.67
C SER A 184 -20.87 -9.76 -0.20
N ILE A 185 -20.75 -8.52 0.28
CA ILE A 185 -21.16 -8.12 1.63
C ILE A 185 -22.57 -7.55 1.69
N GLY A 186 -23.27 -7.52 0.56
CA GLY A 186 -24.64 -7.01 0.42
C GLY A 186 -24.96 -6.69 -1.02
N ASN A 187 -26.12 -6.11 -1.26
CA ASN A 187 -26.52 -5.56 -2.56
C ASN A 187 -27.45 -4.36 -2.41
N VAL A 188 -27.73 -3.68 -3.53
CA VAL A 188 -28.55 -2.46 -3.56
C VAL A 188 -30.01 -2.67 -3.14
N ASN A 189 -30.53 -3.87 -3.22
CA ASN A 189 -31.94 -4.17 -2.91
C ASN A 189 -32.14 -4.60 -1.45
N GLU A 190 -31.19 -5.36 -0.90
CA GLU A 190 -31.31 -6.00 0.42
C GLU A 190 -30.44 -5.34 1.50
N GLY A 191 -29.49 -4.48 1.08
CA GLY A 191 -28.52 -3.88 1.99
C GLY A 191 -27.41 -4.86 2.39
N PHE A 192 -26.88 -4.72 3.60
CA PHE A 192 -25.76 -5.53 4.08
C PHE A 192 -26.18 -6.92 4.57
N TYR A 193 -25.42 -7.93 4.15
CA TYR A 193 -25.53 -9.30 4.62
C TYR A 193 -24.77 -9.51 5.94
N LYS A 194 -25.31 -8.99 7.05
CA LYS A 194 -24.63 -8.94 8.36
C LYS A 194 -24.08 -10.28 8.83
N GLU A 195 -24.86 -11.36 8.70
CA GLU A 195 -24.44 -12.70 9.09
C GLU A 195 -23.31 -13.26 8.20
N ARG A 196 -23.33 -12.96 6.89
CA ARG A 196 -22.26 -13.31 5.97
C ARG A 196 -20.97 -12.54 6.32
N ILE A 197 -21.09 -11.25 6.59
CA ILE A 197 -19.96 -10.41 7.01
C ILE A 197 -19.34 -11.02 8.27
N ARG A 198 -20.15 -11.27 9.29
CA ARG A 198 -19.67 -11.85 10.53
C ARG A 198 -18.99 -13.20 10.33
N LYS A 199 -19.65 -14.12 9.65
CA LYS A 199 -19.17 -15.50 9.48
C LYS A 199 -17.89 -15.57 8.63
N LEU A 200 -17.87 -14.92 7.47
CA LEU A 200 -16.76 -15.04 6.52
C LEU A 200 -15.63 -14.07 6.82
N TYR A 201 -15.96 -12.79 7.02
CA TYR A 201 -14.96 -11.73 7.08
C TYR A 201 -14.47 -11.45 8.50
N VAL A 202 -15.15 -11.94 9.52
CA VAL A 202 -14.72 -11.81 10.92
C VAL A 202 -14.31 -13.16 11.48
N ASP A 203 -15.27 -14.06 11.70
CA ASP A 203 -15.03 -15.32 12.44
C ASP A 203 -14.06 -16.24 11.70
N SER A 204 -14.30 -16.52 10.42
CA SER A 204 -13.44 -17.38 9.61
C SER A 204 -12.04 -16.77 9.43
N PHE A 205 -11.98 -15.45 9.17
CA PHE A 205 -10.70 -14.75 9.06
C PHE A 205 -9.88 -14.84 10.35
N ILE A 206 -10.50 -14.58 11.51
CA ILE A 206 -9.82 -14.65 12.81
C ILE A 206 -9.33 -16.06 13.11
N GLN A 207 -10.13 -17.08 12.81
CA GLN A 207 -9.73 -18.48 13.01
C GLN A 207 -8.48 -18.85 12.20
N GLU A 208 -8.44 -18.47 10.93
CA GLU A 208 -7.30 -18.69 10.07
C GLU A 208 -6.09 -17.83 10.48
N ALA A 209 -6.32 -16.54 10.78
CA ALA A 209 -5.28 -15.63 11.21
C ALA A 209 -4.55 -16.12 12.48
N LYS A 210 -5.28 -16.66 13.46
CA LYS A 210 -4.69 -17.19 14.70
C LYS A 210 -3.66 -18.28 14.44
N LYS A 211 -3.88 -19.13 13.43
CA LYS A 211 -2.95 -20.23 13.10
C LYS A 211 -1.57 -19.73 12.65
N TYR A 212 -1.55 -18.58 11.99
CA TYR A 212 -0.39 -18.08 11.27
C TYR A 212 0.20 -16.78 11.86
N CYS A 213 -0.67 -15.90 12.34
CA CYS A 213 -0.27 -14.58 12.83
C CYS A 213 -0.02 -14.53 14.34
N GLY A 214 -0.51 -15.52 15.09
CA GLY A 214 -0.41 -15.53 16.56
C GLY A 214 1.03 -15.50 17.10
N GLU A 215 1.99 -16.08 16.37
CA GLU A 215 3.41 -16.09 16.73
C GLU A 215 4.26 -15.20 15.81
N CYS A 216 3.63 -14.37 14.96
CA CYS A 216 4.35 -13.53 14.02
C CYS A 216 4.82 -12.25 14.70
N TRP A 217 6.12 -11.99 14.69
CA TRP A 217 6.70 -10.76 15.25
C TRP A 217 6.15 -9.49 14.60
N ALA A 218 5.79 -9.56 13.32
CA ALA A 218 5.31 -8.43 12.54
C ALA A 218 3.81 -8.14 12.72
N VAL A 219 3.07 -8.92 13.52
CA VAL A 219 1.61 -8.86 13.60
C VAL A 219 1.06 -7.46 13.88
N ASN A 220 1.71 -6.70 14.75
CA ASN A 220 1.29 -5.35 15.14
C ASN A 220 1.62 -4.25 14.12
N LEU A 221 2.51 -4.53 13.18
CA LEU A 221 2.96 -3.61 12.14
C LEU A 221 2.46 -4.03 10.75
N CYS A 222 1.91 -5.25 10.62
CA CYS A 222 1.51 -5.82 9.34
C CYS A 222 0.34 -5.06 8.72
N SER A 223 0.55 -4.59 7.49
CA SER A 223 -0.44 -3.82 6.72
C SER A 223 -1.28 -4.66 5.75
N MET A 224 -1.07 -5.98 5.72
CA MET A 224 -1.77 -6.87 4.79
C MET A 224 -3.28 -6.86 5.01
N CYS A 225 -4.02 -6.76 3.93
CA CYS A 225 -5.48 -6.61 3.92
C CYS A 225 -6.22 -7.83 3.36
N TYR A 226 -7.56 -7.74 3.30
CA TYR A 226 -8.43 -8.80 2.82
C TYR A 226 -8.16 -9.25 1.39
N VAL A 227 -7.69 -8.37 0.50
CA VAL A 227 -7.36 -8.71 -0.89
C VAL A 227 -6.43 -9.93 -0.98
N ASN A 228 -5.60 -10.12 0.04
CA ASN A 228 -4.66 -11.22 0.13
C ASN A 228 -5.17 -12.46 0.89
N CYS A 229 -6.45 -12.53 1.21
CA CYS A 229 -6.97 -13.56 2.10
C CYS A 229 -8.22 -14.27 1.61
N PHE A 230 -8.85 -13.82 0.51
CA PHE A 230 -10.16 -14.31 0.08
C PHE A 230 -10.16 -14.65 -1.41
N ASP A 231 -10.96 -15.64 -1.75
CA ASP A 231 -11.40 -15.95 -3.11
C ASP A 231 -12.95 -16.02 -3.16
N GLN A 232 -13.50 -16.47 -4.29
CA GLN A 232 -14.94 -16.59 -4.50
C GLN A 232 -15.65 -17.52 -3.49
N ASN A 233 -14.93 -18.41 -2.81
CA ASN A 233 -15.47 -19.37 -1.85
C ASN A 233 -15.38 -18.86 -0.40
N GLY A 234 -14.68 -17.77 -0.17
CA GLY A 234 -14.47 -17.17 1.15
C GLY A 234 -13.01 -17.04 1.54
N THR A 235 -12.71 -17.35 2.80
CA THR A 235 -11.34 -17.19 3.34
C THR A 235 -10.39 -18.22 2.74
N HIS A 236 -9.31 -17.71 2.14
CA HIS A 236 -8.22 -18.50 1.58
C HIS A 236 -6.86 -17.96 2.02
N PHE A 237 -6.47 -18.29 3.23
CA PHE A 237 -5.33 -17.69 3.91
C PHE A 237 -3.97 -18.01 3.27
N ALA A 238 -3.90 -19.07 2.45
CA ALA A 238 -2.70 -19.41 1.70
C ALA A 238 -2.21 -18.26 0.81
N TYR A 239 -3.10 -17.47 0.24
CA TYR A 239 -2.74 -16.30 -0.57
C TYR A 239 -1.94 -15.26 0.22
N ARG A 240 -2.28 -15.09 1.50
CA ARG A 240 -1.54 -14.19 2.39
C ARG A 240 -0.12 -14.64 2.61
N HIS A 241 0.12 -15.93 2.68
CA HIS A 241 1.45 -16.48 2.91
C HIS A 241 2.45 -16.12 1.82
N ASN A 242 2.02 -16.07 0.57
CA ASN A 242 2.86 -15.67 -0.53
C ASN A 242 3.43 -14.26 -0.33
N SER A 243 2.67 -13.39 0.32
CA SER A 243 3.06 -12.01 0.58
C SER A 243 3.68 -11.79 1.96
N CYS A 244 3.51 -12.73 2.92
CA CYS A 244 4.04 -12.58 4.29
C CYS A 244 5.56 -12.44 4.34
N ARG A 245 6.28 -13.11 3.44
CA ARG A 245 7.74 -13.01 3.38
C ARG A 245 8.17 -11.60 2.97
N SER A 246 7.59 -11.11 1.89
CA SER A 246 7.89 -9.76 1.38
C SER A 246 7.51 -8.68 2.39
N GLU A 247 6.35 -8.82 3.05
CA GLU A 247 5.91 -7.89 4.08
C GLU A 247 6.86 -7.86 5.29
N ARG A 248 7.36 -9.01 5.74
CA ARG A 248 8.33 -9.05 6.84
C ARG A 248 9.67 -8.43 6.46
N ILE A 249 10.17 -8.68 5.24
CA ILE A 249 11.38 -8.04 4.72
C ILE A 249 11.20 -6.52 4.69
N TYR A 250 10.07 -6.06 4.16
CA TYR A 250 9.74 -4.64 4.11
C TYR A 250 9.71 -4.00 5.50
N LEU A 251 9.04 -4.64 6.45
CA LEU A 251 8.94 -4.13 7.82
C LEU A 251 10.29 -4.13 8.54
N GLU A 252 11.12 -5.16 8.37
CA GLU A 252 12.45 -5.20 8.97
C GLU A 252 13.36 -4.11 8.41
N ASN A 253 13.39 -3.92 7.10
CA ASN A 253 14.15 -2.85 6.48
C ASN A 253 13.70 -1.48 7.00
N ASN A 254 12.39 -1.25 7.12
CA ASN A 254 11.88 0.00 7.66
C ASN A 254 12.17 0.18 9.16
N LEU A 255 12.18 -0.90 9.95
CA LEU A 255 12.61 -0.83 11.35
C LEU A 255 14.09 -0.42 11.47
N VAL A 256 14.95 -1.02 10.65
CA VAL A 256 16.37 -0.64 10.60
C VAL A 256 16.51 0.84 10.22
N ARG A 257 15.87 1.28 9.15
CA ARG A 257 15.89 2.67 8.69
C ARG A 257 15.36 3.63 9.77
N TYR A 258 14.23 3.30 10.36
CA TYR A 258 13.61 4.10 11.42
C TYR A 258 14.57 4.31 12.59
N HIS A 259 15.15 3.23 13.11
CA HIS A 259 16.06 3.33 14.24
C HIS A 259 17.37 4.03 13.88
N THR A 260 17.90 3.82 12.68
CA THR A 260 19.08 4.54 12.20
C THR A 260 18.83 6.05 12.14
N ILE A 261 17.70 6.47 11.59
CA ILE A 261 17.33 7.90 11.56
C ILE A 261 17.08 8.44 12.96
N LEU A 262 16.41 7.68 13.82
CA LEU A 262 16.13 8.08 15.20
C LEU A 262 17.41 8.30 16.02
N GLU A 263 18.45 7.50 15.76
CA GLU A 263 19.74 7.60 16.46
C GLU A 263 20.60 8.76 15.92
N GLU A 264 20.54 9.04 14.65
CA GLU A 264 21.41 10.01 13.97
C GLU A 264 20.75 11.39 13.80
N ASN A 265 19.47 11.43 13.47
CA ASN A 265 18.73 12.67 13.22
C ASN A 265 17.25 12.51 13.62
N PRO A 266 16.95 12.47 14.93
CA PRO A 266 15.57 12.24 15.43
C PRO A 266 14.59 13.34 15.00
N GLU A 267 15.05 14.56 14.79
CA GLU A 267 14.19 15.69 14.36
C GLU A 267 13.55 15.44 12.97
N ARG A 268 14.14 14.56 12.19
CA ARG A 268 13.63 14.19 10.86
C ARG A 268 12.33 13.37 10.93
N LEU A 269 12.07 12.72 12.06
CA LEU A 269 10.87 11.89 12.31
C LEU A 269 9.73 12.66 12.99
N LEU A 270 9.96 13.89 13.39
CA LEU A 270 9.00 14.79 14.03
C LEU A 270 8.34 15.71 13.00
#